data_89a5292dc14d0032419ce26b123ebd64
#
_entry.id   89a5292dc14d0032419ce26b123ebd64
#
_cell.length_a   1.000
_cell.length_b   1.000
_cell.length_c   1.000
_cell.angle_alpha   90.00
_cell.angle_beta   90.00
_cell.angle_gamma   90.00
#
_symmetry.space_group_name_H-M   'P 1'
#
loop_
_entity.id
_entity.type
_entity.pdbx_description
1 polymer ?
#
loop_
_entity_poly.entity_id
_entity_poly.type
_entity_poly.pdbx_seq_one_letter_code
_entity_poly.pdbx_strand_id
1 'polypeptide(L)'
;GLYTSPHLKSFTERIKVNGTEVSQDFVIRFTKRASDWIAEIRPSFFELTVAMALEYFAEQEVDIAILEVGLGGRLDSTNVIEPELSLITNIGWDHMDMLGDTLPKIAGEKAGIIKAGKPVVISEHQPETDEVFIRKARELNSACTFATDRVTVTDVSGGFEIGVDGKSSFRLIPQLKGDYQRKNIAGVICSALLLREQGWRISDVHLREGIERVVELTGLKGRWQRLADYPLTICDTGHNID
;
A
#
# COMPACT_ATOMS: atom_id res chain seq x y z
N GLY A 1 -4.87 7.27 -9.01
CA GLY A 1 -5.54 5.98 -8.93
C GLY A 1 -5.21 5.25 -7.65
N LEU A 2 -6.14 4.45 -7.16
CA LEU A 2 -5.94 3.56 -6.02
C LEU A 2 -6.57 2.20 -6.32
N TYR A 3 -5.75 1.13 -6.25
CA TYR A 3 -6.21 -0.26 -6.31
C TYR A 3 -5.97 -0.94 -4.97
N THR A 4 -7.02 -1.54 -4.38
CA THR A 4 -6.97 -2.24 -3.09
C THR A 4 -7.73 -3.57 -3.13
N SER A 5 -7.37 -4.49 -2.22
CA SER A 5 -8.04 -5.79 -2.07
C SER A 5 -7.97 -6.32 -0.63
N PRO A 6 -8.98 -7.09 -0.19
CA PRO A 6 -10.29 -7.29 -0.80
C PRO A 6 -11.23 -6.10 -0.62
N HIS A 7 -12.46 -6.15 -1.18
CA HIS A 7 -13.53 -5.21 -0.86
C HIS A 7 -14.38 -5.70 0.32
N LEU A 8 -15.09 -4.79 0.99
CA LEU A 8 -15.97 -5.12 2.11
C LEU A 8 -17.44 -5.28 1.72
N LYS A 9 -17.95 -4.41 0.84
CA LYS A 9 -19.35 -4.40 0.41
C LYS A 9 -19.51 -4.51 -1.08
N SER A 10 -18.79 -3.69 -1.84
CA SER A 10 -18.95 -3.57 -3.29
C SER A 10 -17.63 -3.82 -3.99
N PHE A 11 -17.69 -4.54 -5.10
CA PHE A 11 -16.54 -4.71 -5.99
C PHE A 11 -15.89 -3.37 -6.37
N THR A 12 -16.69 -2.32 -6.55
CA THR A 12 -16.23 -0.99 -6.98
C THR A 12 -15.26 -0.33 -6.00
N GLU A 13 -15.26 -0.74 -4.74
CA GLU A 13 -14.31 -0.27 -3.71
C GLU A 13 -12.85 -0.54 -4.08
N ARG A 14 -12.59 -1.58 -4.92
CA ARG A 14 -11.23 -1.99 -5.29
C ARG A 14 -10.52 -1.00 -6.19
N ILE A 15 -11.24 -0.19 -6.94
CA ILE A 15 -10.69 0.69 -7.98
C ILE A 15 -11.25 2.09 -7.75
N LYS A 16 -10.40 3.05 -7.43
CA LYS A 16 -10.79 4.44 -7.17
C LYS A 16 -9.90 5.41 -7.93
N VAL A 17 -10.48 6.51 -8.37
CA VAL A 17 -9.76 7.68 -8.88
C VAL A 17 -10.21 8.90 -8.09
N ASN A 18 -9.28 9.61 -7.46
CA ASN A 18 -9.54 10.77 -6.60
C ASN A 18 -10.64 10.50 -5.54
N GLY A 19 -10.57 9.30 -4.91
CA GLY A 19 -11.52 8.86 -3.88
C GLY A 19 -12.87 8.35 -4.41
N THR A 20 -13.16 8.50 -5.70
CA THR A 20 -14.41 8.03 -6.33
C THR A 20 -14.24 6.61 -6.85
N GLU A 21 -15.15 5.72 -6.47
CA GLU A 21 -15.18 4.33 -6.92
C GLU A 21 -15.46 4.23 -8.43
N VAL A 22 -14.88 3.21 -9.09
CA VAL A 22 -15.18 2.90 -10.48
C VAL A 22 -16.69 2.66 -10.69
N SER A 23 -17.24 3.15 -11.78
CA SER A 23 -18.66 2.98 -12.06
C SER A 23 -19.01 1.54 -12.45
N GLN A 24 -20.20 1.09 -12.09
CA GLN A 24 -20.72 -0.21 -12.53
C GLN A 24 -20.78 -0.32 -14.05
N ASP A 25 -21.09 0.78 -14.75
CA ASP A 25 -21.11 0.81 -16.21
C ASP A 25 -19.74 0.53 -16.83
N PHE A 26 -18.66 1.06 -16.23
CA PHE A 26 -17.31 0.72 -16.67
C PHE A 26 -17.03 -0.78 -16.45
N VAL A 27 -17.34 -1.33 -15.29
CA VAL A 27 -17.15 -2.75 -14.97
C VAL A 27 -17.88 -3.64 -15.99
N ILE A 28 -19.15 -3.32 -16.30
CA ILE A 28 -19.96 -4.06 -17.28
C ILE A 28 -19.34 -3.93 -18.68
N ARG A 29 -18.96 -2.72 -19.09
CA ARG A 29 -18.37 -2.45 -20.40
C ARG A 29 -17.05 -3.19 -20.58
N PHE A 30 -16.15 -3.13 -19.58
CA PHE A 30 -14.90 -3.87 -19.58
C PHE A 30 -15.14 -5.37 -19.70
N THR A 31 -15.99 -5.96 -18.85
CA THR A 31 -16.25 -7.40 -18.83
C THR A 31 -16.84 -7.89 -20.14
N LYS A 32 -17.77 -7.14 -20.75
CA LYS A 32 -18.35 -7.47 -22.06
C LYS A 32 -17.29 -7.46 -23.16
N ARG A 33 -16.45 -6.43 -23.20
CA ARG A 33 -15.39 -6.33 -24.21
C ARG A 33 -14.33 -7.43 -24.03
N ALA A 34 -14.05 -7.79 -22.79
CA ALA A 34 -13.06 -8.79 -22.44
C ALA A 34 -13.56 -10.24 -22.55
N SER A 35 -14.84 -10.47 -22.90
CA SER A 35 -15.48 -11.79 -22.82
C SER A 35 -14.75 -12.89 -23.59
N ASP A 36 -14.26 -12.60 -24.80
CA ASP A 36 -13.61 -13.59 -25.65
C ASP A 36 -12.27 -14.06 -25.08
N TRP A 37 -11.42 -13.11 -24.66
CA TRP A 37 -10.13 -13.48 -24.06
C TRP A 37 -10.28 -13.99 -22.61
N ILE A 38 -11.34 -13.60 -21.88
CA ILE A 38 -11.66 -14.25 -20.60
C ILE A 38 -12.00 -15.74 -20.82
N ALA A 39 -12.77 -16.05 -21.86
CA ALA A 39 -13.11 -17.43 -22.20
C ALA A 39 -11.89 -18.25 -22.66
N GLU A 40 -10.97 -17.64 -23.39
CA GLU A 40 -9.75 -18.26 -23.90
C GLU A 40 -8.69 -18.45 -22.79
N ILE A 41 -8.32 -17.36 -22.09
CA ILE A 41 -7.20 -17.32 -21.12
C ILE A 41 -7.64 -17.89 -19.76
N ARG A 42 -8.90 -17.70 -19.38
CA ARG A 42 -9.46 -18.07 -18.07
C ARG A 42 -8.70 -17.48 -16.91
N PRO A 43 -8.50 -16.14 -16.88
CA PRO A 43 -7.79 -15.50 -15.79
C PRO A 43 -8.50 -15.72 -14.47
N SER A 44 -7.74 -15.72 -13.38
CA SER A 44 -8.32 -15.66 -12.04
C SER A 44 -9.09 -14.35 -11.86
N PHE A 45 -9.98 -14.34 -10.87
CA PHE A 45 -10.70 -13.10 -10.51
C PHE A 45 -9.74 -11.96 -10.18
N PHE A 46 -8.61 -12.24 -9.52
CA PHE A 46 -7.63 -11.23 -9.15
C PHE A 46 -6.90 -10.67 -10.39
N GLU A 47 -6.42 -11.53 -11.29
CA GLU A 47 -5.81 -11.10 -12.55
C GLU A 47 -6.73 -10.21 -13.36
N LEU A 48 -8.00 -10.59 -13.47
CA LEU A 48 -9.01 -9.81 -14.20
C LEU A 48 -9.22 -8.44 -13.56
N THR A 49 -9.26 -8.37 -12.22
CA THR A 49 -9.48 -7.11 -11.53
C THR A 49 -8.27 -6.17 -11.59
N VAL A 50 -7.05 -6.70 -11.58
CA VAL A 50 -5.84 -5.91 -11.82
C VAL A 50 -5.83 -5.33 -13.24
N ALA A 51 -6.12 -6.15 -14.26
CA ALA A 51 -6.21 -5.67 -15.64
C ALA A 51 -7.27 -4.57 -15.80
N MET A 52 -8.44 -4.75 -15.17
CA MET A 52 -9.50 -3.75 -15.14
C MET A 52 -9.06 -2.45 -14.49
N ALA A 53 -8.33 -2.52 -13.37
CA ALA A 53 -7.82 -1.34 -12.67
C ALA A 53 -6.82 -0.56 -13.54
N LEU A 54 -5.86 -1.25 -14.14
CA LEU A 54 -4.86 -0.62 -15.01
C LEU A 54 -5.50 0.06 -16.22
N GLU A 55 -6.49 -0.59 -16.84
CA GLU A 55 -7.23 0.02 -17.94
C GLU A 55 -8.03 1.25 -17.49
N TYR A 56 -8.71 1.16 -16.35
CA TYR A 56 -9.45 2.30 -15.80
C TYR A 56 -8.54 3.48 -15.50
N PHE A 57 -7.38 3.25 -14.91
CA PHE A 57 -6.41 4.30 -14.63
C PHE A 57 -5.86 4.94 -15.91
N ALA A 58 -5.65 4.16 -16.97
CA ALA A 58 -5.25 4.68 -18.28
C ALA A 58 -6.38 5.52 -18.92
N GLU A 59 -7.64 5.04 -18.86
CA GLU A 59 -8.80 5.78 -19.38
C GLU A 59 -9.03 7.10 -18.64
N GLN A 60 -8.73 7.13 -17.33
CA GLN A 60 -8.87 8.31 -16.48
C GLN A 60 -7.63 9.21 -16.47
N GLU A 61 -6.58 8.87 -17.22
CA GLU A 61 -5.32 9.63 -17.34
C GLU A 61 -4.74 10.04 -15.97
N VAL A 62 -4.70 9.08 -15.01
CA VAL A 62 -4.22 9.37 -13.67
C VAL A 62 -2.74 9.75 -13.67
N ASP A 63 -2.37 10.78 -12.91
CA ASP A 63 -0.97 11.21 -12.76
C ASP A 63 -0.12 10.17 -12.02
N ILE A 64 -0.72 9.49 -11.04
CA ILE A 64 -0.10 8.44 -10.23
C ILE A 64 -1.12 7.39 -9.82
N ALA A 65 -0.71 6.13 -9.79
CA ALA A 65 -1.51 5.03 -9.27
C ALA A 65 -0.80 4.35 -8.09
N ILE A 66 -1.55 4.06 -7.03
CA ILE A 66 -1.12 3.25 -5.88
C ILE A 66 -1.78 1.88 -6.02
N LEU A 67 -0.98 0.83 -6.10
CA LEU A 67 -1.46 -0.53 -6.23
C LEU A 67 -1.07 -1.35 -5.00
N GLU A 68 -2.06 -1.89 -4.30
CA GLU A 68 -1.87 -2.83 -3.22
C GLU A 68 -1.62 -4.23 -3.81
N VAL A 69 -0.52 -4.87 -3.38
CA VAL A 69 -0.21 -6.26 -3.72
C VAL A 69 -1.22 -7.18 -3.03
N GLY A 70 -1.78 -8.13 -3.78
CA GLY A 70 -2.77 -9.06 -3.24
C GLY A 70 -2.14 -10.12 -2.34
N LEU A 71 -1.08 -10.77 -2.81
CA LEU A 71 -0.41 -11.85 -2.08
C LEU A 71 1.07 -11.96 -2.46
N GLY A 72 1.94 -11.98 -1.47
CA GLY A 72 3.38 -12.15 -1.66
C GLY A 72 4.00 -10.95 -2.37
N GLY A 73 4.23 -11.03 -3.66
CA GLY A 73 4.73 -9.95 -4.50
C GLY A 73 5.33 -10.44 -5.82
N ARG A 74 6.27 -11.37 -5.79
CA ARG A 74 7.01 -11.85 -6.97
C ARG A 74 6.10 -12.36 -8.09
N LEU A 75 5.08 -13.12 -7.76
CA LEU A 75 4.11 -13.71 -8.71
C LEU A 75 2.74 -13.02 -8.62
N ASP A 76 2.64 -11.91 -7.91
CA ASP A 76 1.37 -11.18 -7.81
C ASP A 76 1.04 -10.50 -9.14
N SER A 77 -0.24 -10.48 -9.49
CA SER A 77 -0.71 -9.90 -10.75
C SER A 77 -0.44 -8.39 -10.84
N THR A 78 -0.34 -7.69 -9.70
CA THR A 78 0.04 -6.27 -9.69
C THR A 78 1.51 -6.04 -10.07
N ASN A 79 2.34 -7.09 -10.03
CA ASN A 79 3.78 -6.99 -10.30
C ASN A 79 4.14 -6.85 -11.80
N VAL A 80 3.15 -6.71 -12.67
CA VAL A 80 3.35 -6.41 -14.11
C VAL A 80 3.80 -4.97 -14.37
N ILE A 81 3.63 -4.09 -13.40
CA ILE A 81 3.98 -2.67 -13.53
C ILE A 81 5.47 -2.40 -13.29
N GLU A 82 5.95 -1.26 -13.78
CA GLU A 82 7.21 -0.64 -13.37
C GLU A 82 6.92 0.56 -12.48
N PRO A 83 7.01 0.41 -11.14
CA PRO A 83 6.64 1.46 -10.21
C PRO A 83 7.72 2.54 -10.11
N GLU A 84 7.34 3.77 -9.79
CA GLU A 84 8.29 4.82 -9.40
C GLU A 84 8.94 4.54 -8.04
N LEU A 85 8.25 3.80 -7.18
CA LEU A 85 8.71 3.39 -5.85
C LEU A 85 7.95 2.13 -5.41
N SER A 86 8.66 1.19 -4.80
CA SER A 86 8.05 0.07 -4.08
C SER A 86 8.09 0.31 -2.58
N LEU A 87 6.99 0.00 -1.88
CA LEU A 87 6.92 0.06 -0.41
C LEU A 87 6.59 -1.33 0.13
N ILE A 88 7.42 -1.83 1.05
CA ILE A 88 7.19 -3.06 1.81
C ILE A 88 7.00 -2.66 3.28
N THR A 89 5.84 -2.96 3.85
CA THR A 89 5.48 -2.52 5.20
C THR A 89 6.22 -3.31 6.27
N ASN A 90 5.82 -4.54 6.52
CA ASN A 90 6.51 -5.45 7.42
C ASN A 90 6.36 -6.90 6.95
N ILE A 91 7.09 -7.81 7.56
CA ILE A 91 6.99 -9.24 7.32
C ILE A 91 6.39 -9.89 8.57
N GLY A 92 5.22 -10.51 8.38
CA GLY A 92 4.53 -11.28 9.41
C GLY A 92 4.32 -12.73 8.94
N TRP A 93 3.90 -13.58 9.87
CA TRP A 93 3.52 -14.95 9.61
C TRP A 93 2.13 -14.99 8.99
N ASP A 94 2.08 -14.94 7.67
CA ASP A 94 0.82 -14.98 6.92
C ASP A 94 0.98 -15.82 5.66
N HIS A 95 -0.08 -16.54 5.25
CA HIS A 95 -0.10 -17.38 4.05
C HIS A 95 1.11 -18.31 3.89
N MET A 96 1.53 -18.94 5.00
CA MET A 96 2.75 -19.77 5.05
C MET A 96 2.74 -20.92 4.03
N ASP A 97 1.58 -21.47 3.73
CA ASP A 97 1.40 -22.54 2.73
C ASP A 97 1.81 -22.09 1.32
N MET A 98 1.74 -20.79 1.03
CA MET A 98 2.01 -20.23 -0.29
C MET A 98 3.32 -19.45 -0.34
N LEU A 99 3.67 -18.71 0.72
CA LEU A 99 4.81 -17.80 0.74
C LEU A 99 6.05 -18.40 1.40
N GLY A 100 5.89 -19.53 2.11
CA GLY A 100 6.97 -20.23 2.78
C GLY A 100 6.87 -20.21 4.31
N ASP A 101 7.64 -21.07 4.92
CA ASP A 101 7.60 -21.44 6.35
C ASP A 101 8.65 -20.70 7.19
N THR A 102 9.24 -19.63 6.66
CA THR A 102 10.19 -18.76 7.38
C THR A 102 10.03 -17.30 6.95
N LEU A 103 10.29 -16.35 7.89
CA LEU A 103 10.23 -14.92 7.58
C LEU A 103 11.14 -14.53 6.38
N PRO A 104 12.37 -15.06 6.24
CA PRO A 104 13.20 -14.78 5.06
C PRO A 104 12.58 -15.27 3.74
N LYS A 105 11.85 -16.40 3.71
CA LYS A 105 11.17 -16.87 2.50
C LYS A 105 10.01 -15.94 2.14
N ILE A 106 9.18 -15.57 3.12
CA ILE A 106 8.09 -14.60 2.92
C ILE A 106 8.64 -13.25 2.44
N ALA A 107 9.73 -12.78 3.06
CA ALA A 107 10.44 -11.58 2.62
C ALA A 107 10.93 -11.68 1.17
N GLY A 108 11.44 -12.84 0.76
CA GLY A 108 11.87 -13.11 -0.61
C GLY A 108 10.74 -12.95 -1.64
N GLU A 109 9.55 -13.46 -1.33
CA GLU A 109 8.38 -13.28 -2.19
C GLU A 109 7.95 -11.80 -2.26
N LYS A 110 7.94 -11.08 -1.13
CA LYS A 110 7.61 -9.65 -1.11
C LYS A 110 8.70 -8.81 -1.80
N ALA A 111 9.97 -9.16 -1.66
CA ALA A 111 11.08 -8.51 -2.37
C ALA A 111 10.98 -8.62 -3.90
N GLY A 112 10.14 -9.51 -4.41
CA GLY A 112 9.87 -9.64 -5.85
C GLY A 112 9.22 -8.42 -6.50
N ILE A 113 8.72 -7.44 -5.72
CA ILE A 113 8.22 -6.17 -6.26
C ILE A 113 9.30 -5.11 -6.45
N ILE A 114 10.53 -5.36 -5.99
CA ILE A 114 11.66 -4.46 -6.21
C ILE A 114 12.05 -4.54 -7.69
N LYS A 115 12.15 -3.39 -8.34
CA LYS A 115 12.46 -3.30 -9.78
C LYS A 115 13.82 -2.65 -10.01
N ALA A 116 14.46 -3.01 -11.12
CA ALA A 116 15.78 -2.52 -11.47
C ALA A 116 15.85 -0.99 -11.52
N GLY A 117 16.78 -0.40 -10.77
CA GLY A 117 16.99 1.04 -10.72
C GLY A 117 15.87 1.86 -10.05
N LYS A 118 14.81 1.23 -9.53
CA LYS A 118 13.71 1.91 -8.85
C LYS A 118 13.86 1.80 -7.32
N PRO A 119 13.65 2.87 -6.56
CA PRO A 119 13.82 2.83 -5.11
C PRO A 119 12.80 1.92 -4.42
N VAL A 120 13.24 1.32 -3.33
CA VAL A 120 12.36 0.58 -2.42
C VAL A 120 12.47 1.14 -1.01
N VAL A 121 11.32 1.28 -0.36
CA VAL A 121 11.20 1.61 1.06
C VAL A 121 10.78 0.36 1.82
N ILE A 122 11.49 0.06 2.90
CA ILE A 122 11.12 -0.94 3.92
C ILE A 122 10.69 -0.15 5.16
N SER A 123 9.46 -0.36 5.64
CA SER A 123 8.91 0.50 6.70
C SER A 123 9.67 0.39 8.01
N GLU A 124 10.19 -0.78 8.35
CA GLU A 124 10.92 -1.02 9.59
C GLU A 124 12.03 -2.04 9.43
N HIS A 125 13.02 -1.99 10.32
CA HIS A 125 14.00 -3.04 10.46
C HIS A 125 13.41 -4.29 11.12
N GLN A 126 13.69 -5.45 10.50
CA GLN A 126 13.42 -6.77 11.03
C GLN A 126 14.69 -7.62 10.81
N PRO A 127 15.49 -7.93 11.86
CA PRO A 127 16.81 -8.55 11.70
C PRO A 127 16.82 -9.82 10.85
N GLU A 128 15.73 -10.60 10.89
CA GLU A 128 15.61 -11.85 10.13
C GLU A 128 15.41 -11.63 8.63
N THR A 129 14.99 -10.42 8.21
CA THR A 129 14.57 -10.15 6.83
C THR A 129 15.35 -9.04 6.13
N ASP A 130 16.03 -8.18 6.88
CA ASP A 130 16.74 -7.00 6.35
C ASP A 130 17.70 -7.38 5.21
N GLU A 131 18.52 -8.41 5.43
CA GLU A 131 19.51 -8.84 4.43
C GLU A 131 18.87 -9.35 3.13
N VAL A 132 17.64 -9.88 3.19
CA VAL A 132 16.90 -10.30 2.00
C VAL A 132 16.62 -9.11 1.09
N PHE A 133 16.14 -8.01 1.67
CA PHE A 133 15.83 -6.79 0.93
C PHE A 133 17.09 -6.08 0.43
N ILE A 134 18.11 -5.96 1.28
CA ILE A 134 19.40 -5.33 0.94
C ILE A 134 20.04 -6.06 -0.24
N ARG A 135 20.12 -7.40 -0.20
CA ARG A 135 20.67 -8.21 -1.26
C ARG A 135 19.88 -8.05 -2.55
N LYS A 136 18.53 -8.14 -2.48
CA LYS A 136 17.66 -8.02 -3.66
C LYS A 136 17.78 -6.64 -4.32
N ALA A 137 17.80 -5.59 -3.52
CA ALA A 137 17.97 -4.23 -4.01
C ALA A 137 19.35 -4.06 -4.69
N ARG A 138 20.42 -4.58 -4.08
CA ARG A 138 21.77 -4.56 -4.66
C ARG A 138 21.84 -5.29 -6.00
N GLU A 139 21.23 -6.48 -6.10
CA GLU A 139 21.15 -7.24 -7.36
C GLU A 139 20.51 -6.45 -8.50
N LEU A 140 19.55 -5.58 -8.16
CA LEU A 140 18.78 -4.79 -9.12
C LEU A 140 19.27 -3.34 -9.26
N ASN A 141 20.40 -2.96 -8.65
CA ASN A 141 20.89 -1.58 -8.58
C ASN A 141 19.80 -0.61 -8.09
N SER A 142 18.99 -1.04 -7.15
CA SER A 142 17.90 -0.31 -6.52
C SER A 142 18.35 0.31 -5.20
N ALA A 143 17.98 1.56 -4.95
CA ALA A 143 18.20 2.17 -3.64
C ALA A 143 17.24 1.56 -2.63
N CYS A 144 17.76 0.98 -1.55
CA CYS A 144 16.98 0.42 -0.45
C CYS A 144 17.06 1.36 0.75
N THR A 145 15.91 1.85 1.22
CA THR A 145 15.82 2.76 2.35
C THR A 145 14.92 2.15 3.43
N PHE A 146 15.45 1.96 4.63
CA PHE A 146 14.62 1.66 5.78
C PHE A 146 14.02 2.96 6.32
N ALA A 147 12.69 3.00 6.41
CA ALA A 147 11.99 4.23 6.77
C ALA A 147 12.38 4.73 8.16
N THR A 148 12.63 3.83 9.11
CA THR A 148 13.03 4.15 10.48
C THR A 148 14.42 4.79 10.58
N ASP A 149 15.27 4.71 9.56
CA ASP A 149 16.56 5.40 9.53
C ASP A 149 16.39 6.90 9.21
N ARG A 150 15.32 7.28 8.52
CA ARG A 150 15.03 8.65 8.12
C ARG A 150 13.93 9.31 8.92
N VAL A 151 12.95 8.51 9.37
CA VAL A 151 11.71 9.01 9.99
C VAL A 151 11.55 8.40 11.36
N THR A 152 11.54 9.25 12.39
CA THR A 152 11.18 8.87 13.76
C THR A 152 9.74 9.24 14.03
N VAL A 153 8.99 8.32 14.65
CA VAL A 153 7.60 8.54 15.07
C VAL A 153 7.51 8.31 16.57
N THR A 154 7.31 9.38 17.33
CA THR A 154 7.29 9.36 18.79
C THR A 154 5.90 9.69 19.32
N ASP A 155 5.41 8.92 20.27
CA ASP A 155 4.13 9.18 20.92
C ASP A 155 4.19 10.48 21.72
N VAL A 156 3.23 11.36 21.51
CA VAL A 156 3.00 12.55 22.31
C VAL A 156 1.51 12.65 22.67
N SER A 157 1.21 13.47 23.67
CA SER A 157 -0.20 13.65 24.06
C SER A 157 -1.09 14.01 22.89
N GLY A 158 -1.98 13.10 22.51
CA GLY A 158 -2.98 13.26 21.45
C GLY A 158 -2.47 13.09 20.02
N GLY A 159 -1.32 12.42 19.79
CA GLY A 159 -0.84 12.16 18.43
C GLY A 159 0.61 11.70 18.40
N PHE A 160 1.30 12.02 17.30
CA PHE A 160 2.69 11.69 17.09
C PHE A 160 3.52 12.93 16.81
N GLU A 161 4.74 12.95 17.29
CA GLU A 161 5.79 13.84 16.81
C GLU A 161 6.65 13.08 15.80
N ILE A 162 6.79 13.68 14.62
CA ILE A 162 7.51 13.11 13.49
C ILE A 162 8.83 13.84 13.34
N GLY A 163 9.95 13.13 13.46
CA GLY A 163 11.27 13.65 13.09
C GLY A 163 11.68 13.15 11.71
N VAL A 164 12.31 14.00 10.92
CA VAL A 164 12.82 13.66 9.59
C VAL A 164 14.29 13.97 9.49
N ASP A 165 15.11 12.97 9.16
CA ASP A 165 16.57 13.06 9.00
C ASP A 165 17.30 13.74 10.20
N GLY A 166 16.70 13.68 11.39
CA GLY A 166 17.19 14.33 12.60
C GLY A 166 17.22 15.87 12.55
N LYS A 167 16.60 16.51 11.55
CA LYS A 167 16.71 17.95 11.27
C LYS A 167 15.42 18.74 11.47
N SER A 168 14.29 18.11 11.28
CA SER A 168 12.99 18.77 11.39
C SER A 168 12.01 17.87 12.13
N SER A 169 11.05 18.48 12.84
CA SER A 169 9.95 17.76 13.46
C SER A 169 8.63 18.49 13.22
N PHE A 170 7.55 17.73 13.16
CA PHE A 170 6.19 18.25 13.10
C PHE A 170 5.23 17.28 13.77
N ARG A 171 4.09 17.80 14.23
CA ARG A 171 3.07 17.00 14.90
C ARG A 171 2.02 16.51 13.92
N LEU A 172 1.60 15.24 14.11
CA LEU A 172 0.49 14.60 13.40
C LEU A 172 -0.53 14.04 14.39
N ILE A 173 -1.80 14.12 14.01
CA ILE A 173 -2.92 13.49 14.73
C ILE A 173 -3.56 12.48 13.76
N PRO A 174 -3.06 11.23 13.67
CA PRO A 174 -3.54 10.30 12.66
C PRO A 174 -5.00 9.92 12.91
N GLN A 175 -5.76 9.83 11.83
CA GLN A 175 -7.15 9.41 11.89
C GLN A 175 -7.28 7.93 12.20
N LEU A 176 -6.37 7.09 11.65
CA LEU A 176 -6.31 5.67 11.96
C LEU A 176 -5.62 5.43 13.30
N LYS A 177 -6.19 4.55 14.12
CA LYS A 177 -5.71 4.19 15.44
C LYS A 177 -5.00 2.83 15.41
N GLY A 178 -4.17 2.56 16.41
CA GLY A 178 -3.41 1.33 16.58
C GLY A 178 -1.90 1.57 16.60
N ASP A 179 -1.18 0.79 17.41
CA ASP A 179 0.26 0.96 17.64
C ASP A 179 1.09 0.68 16.38
N TYR A 180 0.61 -0.23 15.52
CA TYR A 180 1.22 -0.53 14.21
C TYR A 180 1.23 0.67 13.25
N GLN A 181 0.37 1.66 13.47
CA GLN A 181 0.32 2.85 12.61
C GLN A 181 1.61 3.68 12.67
N ARG A 182 2.37 3.62 13.76
CA ARG A 182 3.69 4.27 13.81
C ARG A 182 4.61 3.81 12.69
N LYS A 183 4.67 2.49 12.47
CA LYS A 183 5.50 1.86 11.44
C LYS A 183 4.98 2.19 10.04
N ASN A 184 3.65 2.13 9.86
CA ASN A 184 3.02 2.49 8.59
C ASN A 184 3.26 3.96 8.24
N ILE A 185 3.12 4.87 9.20
CA ILE A 185 3.34 6.31 9.02
C ILE A 185 4.80 6.59 8.63
N ALA A 186 5.77 5.93 9.27
CA ALA A 186 7.18 6.06 8.90
C ALA A 186 7.39 5.68 7.42
N GLY A 187 6.86 4.53 7.00
CA GLY A 187 6.91 4.06 5.61
C GLY A 187 6.27 5.04 4.62
N VAL A 188 5.08 5.55 4.95
CA VAL A 188 4.36 6.53 4.11
C VAL A 188 5.15 7.83 3.97
N ILE A 189 5.64 8.40 5.07
CA ILE A 189 6.40 9.65 5.05
C ILE A 189 7.71 9.46 4.27
N CYS A 190 8.46 8.39 4.53
CA CYS A 190 9.70 8.10 3.82
C CYS A 190 9.45 7.96 2.31
N SER A 191 8.40 7.24 1.91
CA SER A 191 8.01 7.08 0.50
C SER A 191 7.70 8.42 -0.15
N ALA A 192 6.92 9.27 0.53
CA ALA A 192 6.58 10.59 0.01
C ALA A 192 7.80 11.52 -0.10
N LEU A 193 8.76 11.42 0.83
CA LEU A 193 10.02 12.16 0.73
C LEU A 193 10.84 11.73 -0.49
N LEU A 194 10.98 10.43 -0.73
CA LEU A 194 11.70 9.92 -1.91
C LEU A 194 11.00 10.32 -3.23
N LEU A 195 9.67 10.27 -3.28
CA LEU A 195 8.92 10.76 -4.44
C LEU A 195 9.13 12.28 -4.64
N ARG A 196 9.17 13.06 -3.56
CA ARG A 196 9.49 14.50 -3.62
C ARG A 196 10.90 14.74 -4.18
N GLU A 197 11.89 13.95 -3.77
CA GLU A 197 13.26 13.98 -4.29
C GLU A 197 13.32 13.65 -5.80
N GLN A 198 12.38 12.85 -6.30
CA GLN A 198 12.19 12.55 -7.73
C GLN A 198 11.43 13.65 -8.50
N GLY A 199 10.99 14.71 -7.81
CA GLY A 199 10.31 15.86 -8.44
C GLY A 199 8.78 15.87 -8.31
N TRP A 200 8.18 14.90 -7.61
CA TRP A 200 6.73 14.91 -7.34
C TRP A 200 6.34 16.08 -6.42
N ARG A 201 5.23 16.74 -6.71
CA ARG A 201 4.75 17.91 -5.97
C ARG A 201 3.99 17.50 -4.70
N ILE A 202 4.71 16.98 -3.73
CA ILE A 202 4.16 16.56 -2.41
C ILE A 202 4.60 17.58 -1.36
N SER A 203 3.70 18.41 -0.84
CA SER A 203 3.98 19.39 0.22
C SER A 203 3.82 18.76 1.62
N ASP A 204 4.30 19.44 2.65
CA ASP A 204 4.08 19.02 4.04
C ASP A 204 2.59 19.07 4.43
N VAL A 205 1.83 19.98 3.80
CA VAL A 205 0.36 20.03 3.96
C VAL A 205 -0.28 18.77 3.40
N HIS A 206 0.14 18.30 2.21
CA HIS A 206 -0.38 17.06 1.60
C HIS A 206 -0.08 15.85 2.49
N LEU A 207 1.12 15.77 3.07
CA LEU A 207 1.49 14.69 3.99
C LEU A 207 0.60 14.70 5.23
N ARG A 208 0.44 15.88 5.85
CA ARG A 208 -0.39 16.03 7.04
C ARG A 208 -1.84 15.64 6.75
N GLU A 209 -2.46 16.27 5.78
CA GLU A 209 -3.86 16.01 5.43
C GLU A 209 -4.09 14.56 5.03
N GLY A 210 -3.19 13.96 4.27
CA GLY A 210 -3.29 12.56 3.84
C GLY A 210 -3.33 11.59 5.02
N ILE A 211 -2.59 11.86 6.11
CA ILE A 211 -2.55 11.00 7.29
C ILE A 211 -3.70 11.35 8.26
N GLU A 212 -3.95 12.64 8.48
CA GLU A 212 -4.95 13.10 9.45
C GLU A 212 -6.40 12.93 8.97
N ARG A 213 -6.61 12.81 7.64
CA ARG A 213 -7.93 12.71 7.01
C ARG A 213 -8.05 11.50 6.08
N VAL A 214 -7.23 10.47 6.28
CA VAL A 214 -7.16 9.33 5.35
C VAL A 214 -8.50 8.65 5.12
N VAL A 215 -9.30 8.45 6.16
CA VAL A 215 -10.64 7.81 6.05
C VAL A 215 -11.59 8.70 5.25
N GLU A 216 -11.56 10.01 5.50
CA GLU A 216 -12.38 10.99 4.79
C GLU A 216 -12.01 11.07 3.31
N LEU A 217 -10.71 11.15 3.01
CA LEU A 217 -10.20 11.31 1.64
C LEU A 217 -10.34 10.05 0.79
N THR A 218 -10.24 8.86 1.41
CA THR A 218 -10.20 7.59 0.67
C THR A 218 -11.47 6.76 0.82
N GLY A 219 -12.32 7.07 1.79
CA GLY A 219 -13.48 6.24 2.13
C GLY A 219 -13.07 4.87 2.71
N LEU A 220 -11.88 4.76 3.34
CA LEU A 220 -11.40 3.53 3.95
C LEU A 220 -12.37 3.04 5.02
N LYS A 221 -12.69 1.75 4.97
CA LYS A 221 -13.63 1.09 5.89
C LYS A 221 -12.94 -0.06 6.63
N GLY A 222 -13.54 -0.49 7.76
CA GLY A 222 -13.11 -1.69 8.48
C GLY A 222 -11.76 -1.56 9.22
N ARG A 223 -11.29 -0.35 9.50
CA ARG A 223 -10.12 -0.10 10.35
C ARG A 223 -10.55 0.73 11.55
N TRP A 224 -10.87 0.05 12.66
CA TRP A 224 -11.41 0.65 13.89
C TRP A 224 -12.59 1.59 13.58
N GLN A 225 -13.42 1.16 12.62
CA GLN A 225 -14.52 1.96 12.08
C GLN A 225 -15.68 2.01 13.06
N ARG A 226 -16.04 3.21 13.50
CA ARG A 226 -17.23 3.41 14.33
C ARG A 226 -18.47 3.37 13.43
N LEU A 227 -19.35 2.40 13.68
CA LEU A 227 -20.57 2.19 12.92
C LEU A 227 -21.81 2.82 13.61
N ALA A 228 -21.82 2.85 14.95
CA ALA A 228 -22.90 3.43 15.75
C ALA A 228 -22.37 3.94 17.09
N ASP A 229 -23.09 4.89 17.67
CA ASP A 229 -22.78 5.49 18.98
C ASP A 229 -23.48 4.77 20.13
N TYR A 230 -24.69 4.30 19.88
CA TYR A 230 -25.53 3.65 20.89
C TYR A 230 -26.23 2.40 20.31
N PRO A 231 -25.81 1.19 20.73
CA PRO A 231 -24.58 0.92 21.49
C PRO A 231 -23.34 1.28 20.66
N LEU A 232 -22.25 1.61 21.33
CA LEU A 232 -20.97 1.81 20.62
C LEU A 232 -20.63 0.55 19.83
N THR A 233 -20.60 0.69 18.50
CA THR A 233 -20.34 -0.42 17.58
C THR A 233 -19.12 -0.07 16.75
N ILE A 234 -18.09 -0.91 16.84
CA ILE A 234 -16.83 -0.76 16.10
C ILE A 234 -16.67 -1.96 15.18
N CYS A 235 -16.25 -1.70 13.93
CA CYS A 235 -15.88 -2.70 12.95
C CYS A 235 -14.38 -2.62 12.69
N ASP A 236 -13.70 -3.76 12.82
CA ASP A 236 -12.32 -3.93 12.38
C ASP A 236 -12.18 -5.23 11.59
N THR A 237 -11.34 -5.23 10.57
CA THR A 237 -11.07 -6.39 9.70
C THR A 237 -9.75 -7.08 10.06
N GLY A 238 -9.11 -6.69 11.16
CA GLY A 238 -7.94 -7.37 11.70
C GLY A 238 -8.25 -8.84 11.99
N HIS A 239 -7.39 -9.74 11.52
CA HIS A 239 -7.57 -11.19 11.67
C HIS A 239 -6.25 -11.91 12.00
N ASN A 240 -5.16 -11.16 12.12
CA ASN A 240 -3.87 -11.66 12.57
C ASN A 240 -3.71 -11.46 14.09
N ILE A 241 -2.83 -12.23 14.72
CA ILE A 241 -2.62 -12.28 16.19
C ILE A 241 -1.47 -11.31 16.60
N ASP A 242 -1.19 -10.30 15.86
CA ASP A 242 -0.09 -9.36 16.18
C ASP A 242 -0.57 -8.22 17.07
#